data_1f4d6f36273e7e44df7638e244a3cb59
#
_entry.id   1f4d6f36273e7e44df7638e244a3cb59
#
_cell.length_a   1.000
_cell.length_b   1.000
_cell.length_c   1.000
_cell.angle_alpha   90.00
_cell.angle_beta   90.00
_cell.angle_gamma   90.00
#
_symmetry.space_group_name_H-M   'P 1'
#
loop_
_entity.id
_entity.type
_entity.pdbx_description
1 polymer ?
#
loop_
_entity_poly.entity_id
_entity_poly.type
_entity_poly.pdbx_seq_one_letter_code
_entity_poly.pdbx_strand_id
1 'polypeptide(L)'
;MSNKLHLFLILSIFFCTVSSNAEEAKKEENANAEKKEKKISGFLSAGGTLSSGNIDKTDIKATGGVATDDSIVSFELSGKYVFAESDHKTKNNGIESSLKLDFIQYRKWSPLLACEYIHNTYKGYNFRLDAVAGVKCNIYSKPKVNAYSISLAGIYDVVDYTDDKKTLDDRAFRLSLRPKMKQKIGESVHLIEKIFYQPKINDFNDYLIKNETELECKIVSILYLSIIYEFDYRSVLPPIREDVTYEHSDNSLEFSLKLKL
;
A
#
# COMPACT_ATOMS: atom_id res chain seq x y z
N MET A 1 -6.98 21.58 10.65
CA MET A 1 -6.27 22.34 9.58
C MET A 1 -4.93 21.71 9.19
N SER A 2 -4.27 20.94 10.04
CA SER A 2 -2.93 20.33 9.81
C SER A 2 -2.90 19.29 8.65
N ASN A 3 -3.92 18.45 8.53
CA ASN A 3 -3.91 17.33 7.58
C ASN A 3 -3.93 17.73 6.09
N LYS A 4 -4.51 18.89 5.76
CA LYS A 4 -4.51 19.40 4.37
C LYS A 4 -3.13 19.85 3.91
N LEU A 5 -2.30 20.32 4.86
CA LEU A 5 -0.94 20.79 4.57
C LEU A 5 -0.02 19.63 4.24
N HIS A 6 -0.15 18.49 4.93
CA HIS A 6 0.67 17.29 4.67
C HIS A 6 0.36 16.66 3.32
N LEU A 7 -0.93 16.54 2.97
CA LEU A 7 -1.32 16.02 1.65
C LEU A 7 -0.80 16.89 0.51
N PHE A 8 -0.83 18.23 0.68
CA PHE A 8 -0.34 19.18 -0.31
C PHE A 8 1.18 19.12 -0.46
N LEU A 9 1.91 18.94 0.64
CA LEU A 9 3.38 18.80 0.63
C LEU A 9 3.80 17.51 -0.07
N ILE A 10 3.14 16.39 0.20
CA ILE A 10 3.41 15.09 -0.42
C ILE A 10 3.11 15.14 -1.93
N LEU A 11 1.96 15.71 -2.31
CA LEU A 11 1.61 15.88 -3.72
C LEU A 11 2.61 16.78 -4.46
N SER A 12 3.10 17.85 -3.84
CA SER A 12 4.07 18.75 -4.45
C SER A 12 5.44 18.10 -4.66
N ILE A 13 5.90 17.26 -3.73
CA ILE A 13 7.15 16.49 -3.87
C ILE A 13 7.00 15.48 -5.03
N PHE A 14 5.85 14.80 -5.12
CA PHE A 14 5.56 13.88 -6.22
C PHE A 14 5.60 14.58 -7.58
N PHE A 15 4.96 15.74 -7.71
CA PHE A 15 4.95 16.51 -8.96
C PHE A 15 6.32 17.07 -9.35
N CYS A 16 7.10 17.60 -8.41
CA CYS A 16 8.44 18.13 -8.68
C CYS A 16 9.40 17.04 -9.17
N THR A 17 9.37 15.85 -8.58
CA THR A 17 10.26 14.73 -8.98
C THR A 17 9.87 14.13 -10.34
N VAL A 18 8.57 14.10 -10.66
CA VAL A 18 8.09 13.62 -11.97
C VAL A 18 8.47 14.56 -13.10
N SER A 19 8.41 15.88 -12.88
CA SER A 19 8.71 16.87 -13.93
C SER A 19 10.18 16.87 -14.34
N SER A 20 11.13 16.69 -13.41
CA SER A 20 12.56 16.70 -13.71
C SER A 20 13.05 15.48 -14.50
N ASN A 21 12.33 14.34 -14.42
CA ASN A 21 12.73 13.10 -15.10
C ASN A 21 11.97 12.81 -16.40
N ALA A 22 10.90 13.56 -16.70
CA ALA A 22 10.08 13.35 -17.89
C ALA A 22 10.77 13.76 -19.20
N GLU A 23 11.72 14.69 -19.14
CA GLU A 23 12.48 15.15 -20.32
C GLU A 23 13.53 14.14 -20.81
N GLU A 24 14.16 13.37 -19.89
CA GLU A 24 15.12 12.33 -20.26
C GLU A 24 14.44 11.08 -20.84
N ALA A 25 13.20 10.77 -20.43
CA ALA A 25 12.48 9.58 -20.85
C ALA A 25 12.12 9.56 -22.35
N LYS A 26 11.94 10.72 -22.98
CA LYS A 26 11.59 10.81 -24.41
C LYS A 26 12.68 10.35 -25.37
N LYS A 27 13.93 10.25 -24.93
CA LYS A 27 15.07 9.86 -25.78
C LYS A 27 15.35 8.35 -25.84
N GLU A 28 14.78 7.54 -24.92
CA GLU A 28 15.12 6.12 -24.79
C GLU A 28 13.97 5.15 -25.14
N GLU A 29 12.83 5.63 -25.63
CA GLU A 29 11.61 4.81 -25.82
C GLU A 29 11.74 3.74 -26.94
N ASN A 30 12.82 3.72 -27.71
CA ASN A 30 13.00 2.83 -28.87
C ASN A 30 14.00 1.69 -28.69
N ALA A 31 14.59 1.49 -27.52
CA ALA A 31 15.54 0.39 -27.31
C ALA A 31 15.14 -0.44 -26.09
N ASN A 32 14.88 -1.70 -26.33
CA ASN A 32 14.76 -2.82 -25.36
C ASN A 32 13.34 -3.29 -25.02
N ALA A 33 12.67 -3.86 -26.03
CA ALA A 33 11.80 -5.02 -25.80
C ALA A 33 12.67 -6.31 -25.74
N GLU A 34 13.76 -6.34 -25.00
CA GLU A 34 14.47 -7.58 -24.70
C GLU A 34 13.54 -8.46 -23.85
N LYS A 35 13.39 -9.72 -24.28
CA LYS A 35 12.68 -10.76 -23.60
C LYS A 35 13.37 -11.00 -22.23
N LYS A 36 12.90 -10.29 -21.20
CA LYS A 36 13.44 -10.44 -19.84
C LYS A 36 13.12 -11.84 -19.35
N GLU A 37 14.12 -12.54 -18.86
CA GLU A 37 13.97 -13.83 -18.20
C GLU A 37 13.02 -13.68 -17.00
N LYS A 38 12.09 -14.61 -16.85
CA LYS A 38 11.20 -14.69 -15.71
C LYS A 38 12.02 -14.84 -14.43
N LYS A 39 11.95 -13.84 -13.55
CA LYS A 39 12.63 -13.87 -12.25
C LYS A 39 11.59 -14.09 -11.16
N ILE A 40 11.89 -15.02 -10.28
CA ILE A 40 11.13 -15.22 -9.04
C ILE A 40 11.94 -14.58 -7.93
N SER A 41 11.30 -13.80 -7.09
CA SER A 41 11.89 -13.18 -5.91
C SER A 41 10.99 -13.42 -4.72
N GLY A 42 11.59 -13.52 -3.54
CA GLY A 42 10.87 -13.64 -2.28
C GLY A 42 11.39 -12.64 -1.27
N PHE A 43 10.61 -12.39 -0.25
CA PHE A 43 11.06 -11.63 0.90
C PHE A 43 10.41 -12.12 2.19
N LEU A 44 11.12 -11.93 3.27
CA LEU A 44 10.62 -12.08 4.64
C LEU A 44 11.01 -10.84 5.42
N SER A 45 10.11 -10.31 6.22
CA SER A 45 10.43 -9.21 7.12
C SER A 45 9.83 -9.45 8.52
N ALA A 46 10.52 -8.95 9.52
CA ALA A 46 10.03 -8.88 10.89
C ALA A 46 10.34 -7.51 11.46
N GLY A 47 9.40 -6.95 12.20
CA GLY A 47 9.52 -5.60 12.72
C GLY A 47 8.50 -5.27 13.79
N GLY A 48 8.54 -4.03 14.24
CA GLY A 48 7.60 -3.46 15.19
C GLY A 48 7.01 -2.16 14.66
N THR A 49 5.83 -1.81 15.15
CA THR A 49 5.11 -0.60 14.78
C THR A 49 4.77 0.21 16.01
N LEU A 50 4.92 1.52 15.89
CA LEU A 50 4.34 2.52 16.78
C LEU A 50 3.14 3.14 16.07
N SER A 51 1.96 3.06 16.64
CA SER A 51 0.73 3.61 16.05
C SER A 51 0.12 4.65 16.97
N SER A 52 -0.47 5.68 16.38
CA SER A 52 -1.27 6.69 17.08
C SER A 52 -2.53 7.04 16.27
N GLY A 53 -3.58 7.46 16.93
CA GLY A 53 -4.89 7.77 16.34
C GLY A 53 -5.98 6.96 17.01
N ASN A 54 -6.72 6.15 16.24
CA ASN A 54 -7.78 5.32 16.83
C ASN A 54 -7.28 4.38 17.94
N ILE A 55 -6.02 3.96 17.87
CA ILE A 55 -5.41 3.08 18.87
C ILE A 55 -3.94 3.41 19.01
N ASP A 56 -3.55 3.83 20.21
CA ASP A 56 -2.14 3.96 20.59
C ASP A 56 -1.61 2.58 21.00
N LYS A 57 -0.72 2.02 20.21
CA LYS A 57 -0.20 0.68 20.45
C LYS A 57 1.18 0.43 19.88
N THR A 58 1.82 -0.59 20.42
CA THR A 58 3.03 -1.18 19.86
C THR A 58 2.73 -2.60 19.39
N ASP A 59 3.06 -2.89 18.15
CA ASP A 59 2.82 -4.18 17.54
C ASP A 59 4.12 -4.83 17.11
N ILE A 60 4.09 -6.18 17.05
CA ILE A 60 5.09 -6.97 16.32
C ILE A 60 4.45 -7.47 15.05
N LYS A 61 5.16 -7.33 13.93
CA LYS A 61 4.70 -7.74 12.61
C LYS A 61 5.68 -8.72 11.97
N ALA A 62 5.14 -9.68 11.26
CA ALA A 62 5.88 -10.54 10.34
C ALA A 62 5.22 -10.49 8.97
N THR A 63 6.00 -10.26 7.92
CA THR A 63 5.50 -10.18 6.54
C THR A 63 6.36 -11.06 5.65
N GLY A 64 5.71 -11.76 4.72
CA GLY A 64 6.40 -12.54 3.71
C GLY A 64 5.68 -12.47 2.38
N GLY A 65 6.42 -12.65 1.30
CA GLY A 65 5.83 -12.63 -0.03
C GLY A 65 6.73 -13.21 -1.09
N VAL A 66 6.10 -13.53 -2.21
CA VAL A 66 6.73 -14.02 -3.44
C VAL A 66 6.20 -13.20 -4.61
N ALA A 67 7.10 -12.81 -5.48
CA ALA A 67 6.75 -12.07 -6.69
C ALA A 67 7.46 -12.66 -7.91
N THR A 68 6.83 -12.53 -9.08
CA THR A 68 7.47 -12.79 -10.35
C THR A 68 7.68 -11.50 -11.13
N ASP A 69 8.82 -11.38 -11.77
CA ASP A 69 9.12 -10.31 -12.71
C ASP A 69 9.08 -10.88 -14.13
N ASP A 70 7.89 -10.88 -14.74
CA ASP A 70 7.65 -11.35 -16.10
C ASP A 70 7.08 -10.20 -16.95
N SER A 71 7.40 -10.20 -18.23
CA SER A 71 6.97 -9.16 -19.16
C SER A 71 5.49 -9.27 -19.56
N ILE A 72 4.92 -10.46 -19.51
CA ILE A 72 3.53 -10.72 -19.92
C ILE A 72 2.60 -10.65 -18.73
N VAL A 73 2.89 -11.42 -17.67
CA VAL A 73 2.10 -11.44 -16.43
C VAL A 73 3.06 -11.54 -15.26
N SER A 74 3.07 -10.52 -14.42
CA SER A 74 3.73 -10.62 -13.12
C SER A 74 2.71 -10.77 -12.02
N PHE A 75 3.03 -11.57 -11.02
CA PHE A 75 2.21 -11.68 -9.83
C PHE A 75 3.03 -11.33 -8.58
N GLU A 76 2.34 -10.82 -7.58
CA GLU A 76 2.86 -10.60 -6.25
C GLU A 76 1.85 -11.16 -5.26
N LEU A 77 2.28 -12.10 -4.43
CA LEU A 77 1.53 -12.66 -3.32
C LEU A 77 2.24 -12.29 -2.03
N SER A 78 1.54 -11.66 -1.11
CA SER A 78 2.09 -11.32 0.20
C SER A 78 1.12 -11.65 1.33
N GLY A 79 1.68 -11.97 2.49
CA GLY A 79 0.96 -12.19 3.73
C GLY A 79 1.65 -11.44 4.88
N LYS A 80 0.85 -10.83 5.75
CA LYS A 80 1.30 -10.08 6.91
C LYS A 80 0.52 -10.57 8.13
N TYR A 81 1.24 -10.86 9.18
CA TYR A 81 0.68 -11.18 10.48
C TYR A 81 1.06 -10.09 11.47
N VAL A 82 0.07 -9.61 12.22
CA VAL A 82 0.23 -8.57 13.24
C VAL A 82 -0.15 -9.15 14.58
N PHE A 83 0.76 -9.08 15.53
CA PHE A 83 0.49 -9.42 16.93
C PHE A 83 0.61 -8.15 17.77
N ALA A 84 -0.47 -7.82 18.47
CA ALA A 84 -0.51 -6.66 19.34
C ALA A 84 -1.00 -7.03 20.73
N GLU A 85 -0.38 -6.43 21.73
CA GLU A 85 -0.79 -6.51 23.13
C GLU A 85 -0.97 -5.09 23.66
N SER A 86 -2.17 -4.76 24.12
CA SER A 86 -2.48 -3.50 24.77
C SER A 86 -2.99 -3.77 26.19
N ASP A 87 -2.43 -3.08 27.18
CA ASP A 87 -2.86 -3.03 28.60
C ASP A 87 -3.26 -4.37 29.24
N HIS A 88 -2.46 -5.43 29.01
CA HIS A 88 -2.61 -6.76 29.63
C HIS A 88 -3.96 -7.46 29.43
N LYS A 89 -4.87 -6.94 28.60
CA LYS A 89 -6.23 -7.50 28.49
C LYS A 89 -6.64 -7.99 27.10
N THR A 90 -5.99 -7.57 26.03
CA THR A 90 -6.48 -7.96 24.69
C THR A 90 -5.31 -8.36 23.79
N LYS A 91 -5.11 -9.65 23.60
CA LYS A 91 -4.28 -10.17 22.52
C LYS A 91 -5.07 -10.00 21.24
N ASN A 92 -4.55 -9.25 20.29
CA ASN A 92 -5.16 -9.12 18.98
C ASN A 92 -4.23 -9.63 17.89
N ASN A 93 -4.80 -10.43 17.02
CA ASN A 93 -4.10 -10.98 15.87
C ASN A 93 -4.76 -10.42 14.62
N GLY A 94 -3.97 -9.75 13.78
CA GLY A 94 -4.39 -9.33 12.46
C GLY A 94 -3.70 -10.19 11.40
N ILE A 95 -4.44 -10.56 10.37
CA ILE A 95 -3.92 -11.22 9.18
C ILE A 95 -4.31 -10.37 7.98
N GLU A 96 -3.31 -10.02 7.18
CA GLU A 96 -3.53 -9.34 5.90
C GLU A 96 -2.88 -10.19 4.81
N SER A 97 -3.57 -10.39 3.70
CA SER A 97 -3.01 -11.07 2.53
C SER A 97 -3.41 -10.34 1.26
N SER A 98 -2.51 -10.28 0.32
CA SER A 98 -2.78 -9.66 -0.97
C SER A 98 -2.23 -10.46 -2.12
N LEU A 99 -3.01 -10.53 -3.19
CA LEU A 99 -2.61 -11.04 -4.49
C LEU A 99 -2.76 -9.92 -5.51
N LYS A 100 -1.72 -9.68 -6.28
CA LYS A 100 -1.71 -8.69 -7.34
C LYS A 100 -1.19 -9.30 -8.63
N LEU A 101 -1.86 -9.01 -9.72
CA LEU A 101 -1.50 -9.38 -11.09
C LEU A 101 -1.33 -8.10 -11.91
N ASP A 102 -0.16 -7.92 -12.51
CA ASP A 102 0.12 -6.88 -13.49
C ASP A 102 0.33 -7.53 -14.86
N PHE A 103 -0.45 -7.13 -15.86
CA PHE A 103 -0.34 -7.62 -17.22
C PHE A 103 0.49 -6.66 -18.06
N ILE A 104 1.40 -7.20 -18.89
CA ILE A 104 2.28 -6.39 -19.77
C ILE A 104 2.92 -5.21 -19.03
N GLN A 105 3.49 -5.48 -17.86
CA GLN A 105 3.86 -4.49 -16.84
C GLN A 105 4.91 -3.45 -17.31
N TYR A 106 5.66 -3.75 -18.36
CA TYR A 106 6.68 -2.84 -18.88
C TYR A 106 6.16 -1.90 -19.99
N ARG A 107 4.91 -2.09 -20.42
CA ARG A 107 4.29 -1.18 -21.36
C ARG A 107 3.78 0.08 -20.67
N LYS A 108 3.58 1.14 -21.44
CA LYS A 108 3.03 2.41 -20.93
C LYS A 108 1.70 2.20 -20.19
N TRP A 109 0.84 1.35 -20.74
CA TRP A 109 -0.43 0.96 -20.14
C TRP A 109 -0.40 -0.51 -19.76
N SER A 110 -0.70 -0.80 -18.50
CA SER A 110 -0.64 -2.13 -17.91
C SER A 110 -1.95 -2.41 -17.16
N PRO A 111 -2.82 -3.30 -17.66
CA PRO A 111 -3.97 -3.76 -16.88
C PRO A 111 -3.51 -4.41 -15.59
N LEU A 112 -4.30 -4.26 -14.54
CA LEU A 112 -4.02 -4.86 -13.24
C LEU A 112 -5.27 -5.45 -12.60
N LEU A 113 -5.07 -6.53 -11.88
CA LEU A 113 -6.05 -7.13 -10.98
C LEU A 113 -5.41 -7.27 -9.60
N ALA A 114 -6.18 -7.09 -8.54
CA ALA A 114 -5.71 -7.40 -7.20
C ALA A 114 -6.87 -7.87 -6.32
N CYS A 115 -6.52 -8.64 -5.30
CA CYS A 115 -7.42 -9.05 -4.24
C CYS A 115 -6.69 -8.87 -2.92
N GLU A 116 -7.33 -8.21 -1.95
CA GLU A 116 -6.78 -7.99 -0.62
C GLU A 116 -7.78 -8.50 0.42
N TYR A 117 -7.29 -9.32 1.34
CA TYR A 117 -8.04 -9.82 2.47
C TYR A 117 -7.40 -9.33 3.76
N ILE A 118 -8.22 -8.77 4.64
CA ILE A 118 -7.79 -8.25 5.93
C ILE A 118 -8.72 -8.79 7.01
N HIS A 119 -8.16 -9.46 8.00
CA HIS A 119 -8.81 -9.76 9.26
C HIS A 119 -8.16 -8.92 10.34
N ASN A 120 -8.91 -7.99 10.94
CA ASN A 120 -8.35 -7.08 11.94
C ASN A 120 -9.44 -6.56 12.88
N THR A 121 -9.58 -7.21 14.02
CA THR A 121 -10.61 -6.87 15.02
C THR A 121 -10.39 -5.50 15.66
N TYR A 122 -9.16 -4.95 15.64
CA TYR A 122 -8.90 -3.57 16.11
C TYR A 122 -9.46 -2.51 15.19
N LYS A 123 -9.39 -2.74 13.87
CA LYS A 123 -10.00 -1.84 12.90
C LYS A 123 -11.53 -1.96 12.86
N GLY A 124 -12.10 -2.78 13.76
CA GLY A 124 -13.55 -2.92 13.94
C GLY A 124 -14.22 -3.86 12.95
N TYR A 125 -13.47 -4.71 12.23
CA TYR A 125 -14.08 -5.68 11.31
C TYR A 125 -13.49 -7.09 11.47
N ASN A 126 -14.37 -8.10 11.30
CA ASN A 126 -13.99 -9.50 11.26
C ASN A 126 -13.18 -9.79 10.01
N PHE A 127 -13.64 -9.29 8.87
CA PHE A 127 -12.87 -9.32 7.64
C PHE A 127 -13.25 -8.15 6.73
N ARG A 128 -12.31 -7.83 5.87
CA ARG A 128 -12.50 -6.96 4.71
C ARG A 128 -11.91 -7.66 3.49
N LEU A 129 -12.64 -7.63 2.40
CA LEU A 129 -12.23 -8.18 1.12
C LEU A 129 -12.36 -7.10 0.05
N ASP A 130 -11.24 -6.72 -0.55
CA ASP A 130 -11.19 -5.79 -1.66
C ASP A 130 -10.85 -6.54 -2.96
N ALA A 131 -11.74 -6.52 -3.93
CA ALA A 131 -11.47 -6.97 -5.28
C ALA A 131 -11.24 -5.75 -6.18
N VAL A 132 -10.11 -5.72 -6.87
CA VAL A 132 -9.61 -4.55 -7.59
C VAL A 132 -9.36 -4.89 -9.05
N ALA A 133 -9.87 -4.06 -9.96
CA ALA A 133 -9.57 -4.14 -11.38
C ALA A 133 -9.29 -2.74 -11.94
N GLY A 134 -8.24 -2.59 -12.75
CA GLY A 134 -7.86 -1.28 -13.24
C GLY A 134 -6.75 -1.28 -14.27
N VAL A 135 -6.25 -0.08 -14.52
CA VAL A 135 -5.16 0.18 -15.46
C VAL A 135 -4.11 1.06 -14.80
N LYS A 136 -2.86 0.68 -14.95
CA LYS A 136 -1.68 1.43 -14.52
C LYS A 136 -1.05 2.10 -15.75
N CYS A 137 -0.74 3.39 -15.65
CA CYS A 137 0.08 4.13 -16.59
C CYS A 137 1.50 4.25 -16.02
N ASN A 138 2.47 3.66 -16.69
CA ASN A 138 3.88 3.81 -16.37
C ASN A 138 4.38 5.12 -17.01
N ILE A 139 4.64 6.13 -16.19
CA ILE A 139 5.13 7.43 -16.63
C ILE A 139 6.62 7.34 -16.94
N TYR A 140 7.35 6.67 -16.05
CA TYR A 140 8.78 6.43 -16.17
C TYR A 140 9.11 5.10 -15.50
N SER A 141 9.93 4.27 -16.14
CA SER A 141 10.27 2.97 -15.60
C SER A 141 11.72 2.59 -15.95
N LYS A 142 12.65 2.90 -15.04
CA LYS A 142 13.93 2.22 -14.91
C LYS A 142 13.91 1.44 -13.58
N PRO A 143 13.37 0.20 -13.54
CA PRO A 143 12.99 -0.48 -12.29
C PRO A 143 14.09 -0.61 -11.25
N LYS A 144 15.36 -0.60 -11.67
CA LYS A 144 16.50 -0.66 -10.75
C LYS A 144 16.92 0.70 -10.18
N VAL A 145 16.40 1.79 -10.76
CA VAL A 145 16.77 3.16 -10.39
C VAL A 145 15.53 3.91 -9.95
N ASN A 146 14.66 4.26 -10.88
CA ASN A 146 13.48 5.04 -10.60
C ASN A 146 12.27 4.47 -11.38
N ALA A 147 11.09 4.52 -10.75
CA ALA A 147 9.84 4.16 -11.41
C ALA A 147 8.71 5.06 -10.89
N TYR A 148 7.97 5.66 -11.80
CA TYR A 148 6.81 6.50 -11.51
C TYR A 148 5.62 5.97 -12.28
N SER A 149 4.52 5.76 -11.60
CA SER A 149 3.28 5.28 -12.21
C SER A 149 2.07 5.89 -11.53
N ILE A 150 0.98 5.93 -12.26
CA ILE A 150 -0.33 6.26 -11.74
C ILE A 150 -1.31 5.19 -12.19
N SER A 151 -2.16 4.72 -11.32
CA SER A 151 -3.21 3.76 -11.69
C SER A 151 -4.58 4.27 -11.30
N LEU A 152 -5.55 3.91 -12.15
CA LEU A 152 -6.97 4.11 -11.91
C LEU A 152 -7.63 2.74 -11.88
N ALA A 153 -8.39 2.46 -10.83
CA ALA A 153 -9.03 1.17 -10.63
C ALA A 153 -10.42 1.31 -10.03
N GLY A 154 -11.28 0.34 -10.29
CA GLY A 154 -12.47 0.07 -9.53
C GLY A 154 -12.17 -0.90 -8.40
N ILE A 155 -12.77 -0.69 -7.23
CA ILE A 155 -12.71 -1.58 -6.08
C ILE A 155 -14.12 -2.01 -5.74
N TYR A 156 -14.32 -3.31 -5.55
CA TYR A 156 -15.48 -3.85 -4.86
C TYR A 156 -15.03 -4.22 -3.45
N ASP A 157 -15.53 -3.49 -2.48
CA ASP A 157 -15.18 -3.56 -1.06
C ASP A 157 -16.30 -4.25 -0.31
N VAL A 158 -15.99 -5.31 0.43
CA VAL A 158 -16.91 -6.04 1.31
C VAL A 158 -16.33 -6.05 2.69
N VAL A 159 -17.05 -5.47 3.65
CA VAL A 159 -16.62 -5.38 5.05
C VAL A 159 -17.65 -6.07 5.94
N ASP A 160 -17.20 -6.98 6.77
CA ASP A 160 -17.94 -7.60 7.88
C ASP A 160 -17.44 -7.01 9.19
N TYR A 161 -18.28 -6.23 9.86
CA TYR A 161 -17.92 -5.56 11.12
C TYR A 161 -18.09 -6.48 12.33
N THR A 162 -17.19 -6.33 13.32
CA THR A 162 -17.20 -7.10 14.57
C THR A 162 -18.31 -6.68 15.55
N ASP A 163 -19.52 -6.49 15.10
CA ASP A 163 -20.65 -6.18 15.99
C ASP A 163 -21.66 -7.33 15.94
N ASP A 164 -22.23 -7.69 17.11
CA ASP A 164 -23.31 -8.70 17.24
C ASP A 164 -24.60 -8.27 16.51
N LYS A 165 -24.71 -7.01 16.12
CA LYS A 165 -25.79 -6.47 15.30
C LYS A 165 -25.44 -6.65 13.82
N LYS A 166 -25.79 -7.79 13.24
CA LYS A 166 -25.66 -8.15 11.80
C LYS A 166 -26.16 -7.09 10.77
N THR A 167 -26.41 -5.88 11.17
CA THR A 167 -26.93 -4.80 10.32
C THR A 167 -25.86 -3.91 9.73
N LEU A 168 -24.57 -4.23 9.95
CA LEU A 168 -23.44 -3.34 9.63
C LEU A 168 -22.54 -3.83 8.52
N ASP A 169 -22.88 -4.93 7.84
CA ASP A 169 -22.16 -5.36 6.64
C ASP A 169 -22.23 -4.26 5.59
N ASP A 170 -21.09 -3.76 5.17
CA ASP A 170 -21.02 -2.76 4.10
C ASP A 170 -20.46 -3.39 2.83
N ARG A 171 -21.09 -3.05 1.70
CA ARG A 171 -20.63 -3.40 0.37
C ARG A 171 -20.58 -2.13 -0.45
N ALA A 172 -19.41 -1.79 -0.92
CA ALA A 172 -19.20 -0.56 -1.63
C ALA A 172 -18.46 -0.75 -2.93
N PHE A 173 -18.83 0.03 -3.95
CA PHE A 173 -17.99 0.25 -5.10
C PHE A 173 -17.25 1.57 -4.92
N ARG A 174 -15.91 1.51 -5.01
CA ARG A 174 -15.04 2.67 -4.91
C ARG A 174 -14.21 2.83 -6.18
N LEU A 175 -13.92 4.06 -6.54
CA LEU A 175 -12.83 4.37 -7.46
C LEU A 175 -11.53 4.42 -6.68
N SER A 176 -10.39 4.15 -7.32
CA SER A 176 -9.09 4.28 -6.68
C SER A 176 -8.11 4.92 -7.63
N LEU A 177 -7.63 6.10 -7.25
CA LEU A 177 -6.52 6.78 -7.90
C LEU A 177 -5.25 6.49 -7.07
N ARG A 178 -4.20 5.95 -7.72
CA ARG A 178 -3.01 5.44 -7.02
C ARG A 178 -1.73 5.91 -7.70
N PRO A 179 -1.23 7.12 -7.42
CA PRO A 179 0.14 7.47 -7.75
C PRO A 179 1.12 6.64 -6.93
N LYS A 180 2.18 6.14 -7.59
CA LYS A 180 3.28 5.42 -6.98
C LYS A 180 4.61 5.93 -7.51
N MET A 181 5.53 6.16 -6.61
CA MET A 181 6.90 6.54 -6.89
C MET A 181 7.85 5.54 -6.24
N LYS A 182 8.89 5.15 -6.96
CA LYS A 182 10.07 4.50 -6.41
C LYS A 182 11.29 5.27 -6.90
N GLN A 183 12.13 5.71 -5.99
CA GLN A 183 13.33 6.47 -6.27
C GLN A 183 14.52 5.90 -5.54
N LYS A 184 15.62 5.69 -6.25
CA LYS A 184 16.90 5.32 -5.65
C LYS A 184 17.63 6.59 -5.21
N ILE A 185 18.04 6.64 -3.96
CA ILE A 185 18.81 7.73 -3.35
C ILE A 185 20.21 7.21 -3.05
N GLY A 186 21.20 7.66 -3.81
CA GLY A 186 22.54 7.12 -3.70
C GLY A 186 22.62 5.62 -4.11
N GLU A 187 23.49 4.85 -3.46
CA GLU A 187 23.72 3.45 -3.85
C GLU A 187 22.87 2.43 -3.11
N SER A 188 22.48 2.74 -1.87
CA SER A 188 21.92 1.76 -0.93
C SER A 188 20.53 2.09 -0.43
N VAL A 189 19.96 3.26 -0.77
CA VAL A 189 18.67 3.72 -0.24
C VAL A 189 17.63 3.79 -1.35
N HIS A 190 16.42 3.32 -1.08
CA HIS A 190 15.25 3.49 -1.93
C HIS A 190 14.15 4.19 -1.14
N LEU A 191 13.57 5.23 -1.71
CA LEU A 191 12.34 5.85 -1.25
C LEU A 191 11.19 5.31 -2.11
N ILE A 192 10.15 4.82 -1.45
CA ILE A 192 8.95 4.32 -2.11
C ILE A 192 7.78 5.09 -1.51
N GLU A 193 6.98 5.69 -2.37
CA GLU A 193 5.79 6.45 -2.01
C GLU A 193 4.59 5.87 -2.72
N LYS A 194 3.49 5.64 -1.99
CA LYS A 194 2.23 5.16 -2.52
C LYS A 194 1.11 5.98 -1.90
N ILE A 195 0.30 6.61 -2.71
CA ILE A 195 -0.87 7.35 -2.27
C ILE A 195 -2.09 6.66 -2.87
N PHE A 196 -3.17 6.56 -2.09
CA PHE A 196 -4.45 6.01 -2.51
C PHE A 196 -5.54 7.01 -2.16
N TYR A 197 -6.31 7.42 -3.15
CA TYR A 197 -7.55 8.16 -2.96
C TYR A 197 -8.70 7.30 -3.46
N GLN A 198 -9.65 6.96 -2.58
CA GLN A 198 -10.66 5.95 -2.82
C GLN A 198 -12.06 6.46 -2.45
N PRO A 199 -12.69 7.32 -3.26
CA PRO A 199 -14.07 7.73 -3.06
C PRO A 199 -15.05 6.61 -3.40
N LYS A 200 -16.16 6.54 -2.67
CA LYS A 200 -17.30 5.69 -2.98
C LYS A 200 -18.05 6.24 -4.21
N ILE A 201 -18.41 5.37 -5.15
CA ILE A 201 -18.95 5.82 -6.46
C ILE A 201 -20.29 6.55 -6.30
N ASN A 202 -21.12 6.10 -5.38
CA ASN A 202 -22.45 6.67 -5.13
C ASN A 202 -22.47 7.81 -4.10
N ASP A 203 -21.34 8.05 -3.40
CA ASP A 203 -21.18 9.15 -2.45
C ASP A 203 -19.72 9.58 -2.37
N PHE A 204 -19.32 10.57 -3.15
CA PHE A 204 -17.94 11.08 -3.17
C PHE A 204 -17.50 11.77 -1.87
N ASN A 205 -18.41 12.03 -0.92
CA ASN A 205 -18.06 12.53 0.40
C ASN A 205 -17.57 11.38 1.31
N ASP A 206 -17.93 10.11 1.00
CA ASP A 206 -17.37 8.92 1.63
C ASP A 206 -16.11 8.52 0.86
N TYR A 207 -14.95 8.93 1.38
CA TYR A 207 -13.65 8.61 0.78
C TYR A 207 -12.62 8.17 1.80
N LEU A 208 -11.69 7.35 1.32
CA LEU A 208 -10.51 6.91 2.04
C LEU A 208 -9.28 7.54 1.39
N ILE A 209 -8.33 7.97 2.21
CA ILE A 209 -6.99 8.34 1.76
C ILE A 209 -6.02 7.47 2.53
N LYS A 210 -5.11 6.81 1.82
CA LYS A 210 -3.97 6.12 2.42
C LYS A 210 -2.69 6.65 1.80
N ASN A 211 -1.71 6.92 2.63
CA ASN A 211 -0.35 7.21 2.22
C ASN A 211 0.58 6.20 2.86
N GLU A 212 1.50 5.65 2.09
CA GLU A 212 2.56 4.76 2.55
C GLU A 212 3.88 5.27 2.01
N THR A 213 4.76 5.71 2.92
CA THR A 213 6.12 6.14 2.62
C THR A 213 7.09 5.13 3.19
N GLU A 214 7.83 4.40 2.35
CA GLU A 214 8.85 3.44 2.75
C GLU A 214 10.24 3.95 2.41
N LEU A 215 11.11 4.01 3.41
CA LEU A 215 12.54 4.20 3.25
C LEU A 215 13.24 2.86 3.45
N GLU A 216 13.76 2.28 2.37
CA GLU A 216 14.43 0.99 2.37
C GLU A 216 15.94 1.19 2.22
N CYS A 217 16.71 0.79 3.25
CA CYS A 217 18.15 0.94 3.32
C CYS A 217 18.83 -0.45 3.21
N LYS A 218 19.63 -0.66 2.18
CA LYS A 218 20.41 -1.89 2.01
C LYS A 218 21.55 -1.92 3.03
N ILE A 219 21.60 -2.95 3.90
CA ILE A 219 22.68 -3.18 4.88
C ILE A 219 23.74 -4.08 4.26
N VAL A 220 23.32 -5.25 3.76
CA VAL A 220 24.18 -6.18 3.03
C VAL A 220 23.41 -6.73 1.83
N SER A 221 24.00 -7.66 1.07
CA SER A 221 23.46 -8.14 -0.22
C SER A 221 21.97 -8.49 -0.20
N ILE A 222 21.50 -9.14 0.85
CA ILE A 222 20.12 -9.65 0.99
C ILE A 222 19.35 -9.03 2.16
N LEU A 223 20.03 -8.29 3.06
CA LEU A 223 19.41 -7.70 4.25
C LEU A 223 19.19 -6.20 4.08
N TYR A 224 17.99 -5.77 4.37
CA TYR A 224 17.55 -4.37 4.30
C TYR A 224 16.91 -3.95 5.61
N LEU A 225 17.11 -2.69 6.01
CA LEU A 225 16.29 -1.99 6.99
C LEU A 225 15.19 -1.27 6.25
N SER A 226 13.95 -1.47 6.66
CA SER A 226 12.78 -0.76 6.13
C SER A 226 12.15 0.07 7.24
N ILE A 227 11.90 1.33 6.95
CA ILE A 227 11.16 2.27 7.80
C ILE A 227 9.94 2.67 6.99
N ILE A 228 8.74 2.36 7.49
CA ILE A 228 7.49 2.60 6.79
C ILE A 228 6.63 3.52 7.65
N TYR A 229 6.26 4.66 7.09
CA TYR A 229 5.24 5.54 7.63
C TYR A 229 3.95 5.34 6.86
N GLU A 230 2.87 4.98 7.57
CA GLU A 230 1.53 4.86 7.02
C GLU A 230 0.63 5.94 7.63
N PHE A 231 -0.17 6.58 6.78
CA PHE A 231 -1.23 7.49 7.15
C PHE A 231 -2.52 7.04 6.49
N ASP A 232 -3.53 6.70 7.28
CA ASP A 232 -4.87 6.35 6.85
C ASP A 232 -5.84 7.44 7.28
N TYR A 233 -6.71 7.90 6.38
CA TYR A 233 -7.78 8.85 6.67
C TYR A 233 -9.11 8.34 6.11
N ARG A 234 -10.16 8.48 6.90
CA ARG A 234 -11.55 8.18 6.52
C ARG A 234 -12.42 9.40 6.70
N SER A 235 -13.15 9.79 5.64
CA SER A 235 -14.10 10.91 5.73
C SER A 235 -15.36 10.55 6.50
N VAL A 236 -15.80 9.29 6.43
CA VAL A 236 -16.93 8.73 7.16
C VAL A 236 -16.41 7.66 8.12
N LEU A 237 -16.71 7.83 9.40
CA LEU A 237 -16.29 6.88 10.43
C LEU A 237 -17.14 5.59 10.35
N PRO A 238 -16.55 4.43 10.73
CA PRO A 238 -17.32 3.21 10.91
C PRO A 238 -18.42 3.40 11.94
N PRO A 239 -19.44 2.55 11.95
CA PRO A 239 -20.48 2.55 12.98
C PRO A 239 -19.84 2.47 14.37
N ILE A 240 -20.38 3.30 15.30
CA ILE A 240 -19.83 3.44 16.65
C ILE A 240 -20.07 2.14 17.43
N ARG A 241 -19.00 1.57 17.99
CA ARG A 241 -19.07 0.56 19.04
C ARG A 241 -19.04 1.27 20.40
N GLU A 242 -19.75 0.75 21.39
CA GLU A 242 -19.86 1.38 22.71
C GLU A 242 -18.50 1.48 23.44
N ASP A 243 -17.54 0.62 23.07
CA ASP A 243 -16.23 0.48 23.70
C ASP A 243 -15.08 1.14 22.91
N VAL A 244 -15.32 1.68 21.73
CA VAL A 244 -14.27 2.21 20.85
C VAL A 244 -14.67 3.60 20.30
N THR A 245 -13.79 4.57 20.52
CA THR A 245 -13.88 5.88 19.86
C THR A 245 -13.05 5.84 18.59
N TYR A 246 -13.69 6.07 17.45
CA TYR A 246 -12.99 6.13 16.17
C TYR A 246 -12.57 7.56 15.84
N GLU A 247 -11.35 7.71 15.34
CA GLU A 247 -10.85 8.96 14.76
C GLU A 247 -10.83 8.87 13.24
N HIS A 248 -10.84 10.04 12.58
CA HIS A 248 -10.76 10.11 11.13
C HIS A 248 -9.40 9.71 10.58
N SER A 249 -8.35 9.76 11.38
CA SER A 249 -6.98 9.49 10.94
C SER A 249 -6.24 8.56 11.88
N ASP A 250 -5.52 7.63 11.28
CA ASP A 250 -4.55 6.75 11.92
C ASP A 250 -3.17 6.99 11.36
N ASN A 251 -2.17 6.95 12.22
CA ASN A 251 -0.76 7.04 11.84
C ASN A 251 0.00 5.84 12.39
N SER A 252 0.91 5.32 11.60
CA SER A 252 1.80 4.28 12.11
C SER A 252 3.21 4.43 11.56
N LEU A 253 4.20 4.13 12.38
CA LEU A 253 5.61 4.08 12.01
C LEU A 253 6.14 2.68 12.31
N GLU A 254 6.52 1.96 11.26
CA GLU A 254 7.04 0.61 11.32
C GLU A 254 8.55 0.60 11.06
N PHE A 255 9.27 -0.17 11.87
CA PHE A 255 10.68 -0.50 11.66
C PHE A 255 10.79 -2.00 11.47
N SER A 256 11.37 -2.43 10.35
CA SER A 256 11.51 -3.86 10.07
C SER A 256 12.84 -4.21 9.41
N LEU A 257 13.32 -5.42 9.68
CA LEU A 257 14.41 -6.05 8.95
C LEU A 257 13.82 -6.95 7.88
N LYS A 258 14.26 -6.78 6.64
CA LYS A 258 13.74 -7.44 5.45
C LYS A 258 14.85 -8.24 4.75
N LEU A 259 14.63 -9.53 4.59
CA LEU A 259 15.45 -10.40 3.78
C LEU A 259 14.85 -10.50 2.38
N LYS A 260 15.65 -10.25 1.34
CA LYS A 260 15.27 -10.42 -0.07
C LYS A 260 16.04 -11.61 -0.66
N LEU A 261 15.27 -12.56 -1.25
CA LEU A 261 15.74 -13.83 -1.80
C LEU A 261 15.62 -13.84 -3.33
#